data_94e45b5ff908bbb36727faa67472950a
#
_entry.id   94e45b5ff908bbb36727faa67472950a
#
_cell.length_a   1.000
_cell.length_b   1.000
_cell.length_c   1.000
_cell.angle_alpha   90.00
_cell.angle_beta   90.00
_cell.angle_gamma   90.00
#
_symmetry.space_group_name_H-M   'P 1'
#
loop_
_entity.id
_entity.type
_entity.pdbx_description
1 polymer ?
#
loop_
_entity_poly.entity_id
_entity_poly.type
_entity_poly.pdbx_seq_one_letter_code
_entity_poly.pdbx_strand_id
1 'polypeptide(L)'
;MTLTPAEERKLHVLTLLEGKRISLGQAAEALGLTPRQVRRLRVGLRREGPAALIHGNRTRCAPHRLPEPLRTQIVTFARGRYAGLNDVHLTEKLTRIEGLAVSRATVQRVLRAAGVVSPRRRRPPRHRSRRPRRAQAGLLLQLDGSPYAWFGPTQPPCSLLGAIDDATGAVLAATFRAQEDAAGYLTLLLTLGRTVGLPAAVYTDAHGIFVRHDPHWTVAEELQGFQDPTQVGRALQALGIHQIIATSPQAKGRIERLWNTFQDRLVAELRLAGITTLAAANAFLSTTFLPAFTAQFAVPGAVAAPAYRRVAHRIDLTRLCAFHYTRQVALDNTVRVEEVVLQLAPGPHRRSYARAQADVVQSLDGAWRVYVGDCLVASTPAPPDPGQLRARKRR
;
A
#
# COMPACT_ATOMS: atom_id res chain seq x y z
N MET A 1 -11.01 33.94 -40.71
CA MET A 1 -11.93 33.15 -39.86
C MET A 1 -12.28 31.91 -40.64
N THR A 2 -11.87 30.71 -40.24
CA THR A 2 -12.06 29.44 -40.92
C THR A 2 -13.41 28.84 -40.54
N LEU A 3 -14.27 28.56 -41.51
CA LEU A 3 -15.50 27.83 -41.30
C LEU A 3 -15.22 26.33 -41.14
N THR A 4 -16.05 25.65 -40.39
CA THR A 4 -16.03 24.18 -40.33
C THR A 4 -16.72 23.60 -41.56
N PRO A 5 -16.47 22.32 -41.96
CA PRO A 5 -17.17 21.68 -43.09
C PRO A 5 -18.70 21.77 -43.02
N ALA A 6 -19.25 21.73 -41.79
CA ALA A 6 -20.71 21.90 -41.59
C ALA A 6 -21.20 23.33 -41.83
N GLU A 7 -20.38 24.31 -41.46
CA GLU A 7 -20.68 25.76 -41.72
C GLU A 7 -20.47 26.11 -43.19
N GLU A 8 -19.45 25.58 -43.87
CA GLU A 8 -19.25 25.67 -45.31
C GLU A 8 -20.41 25.07 -46.09
N ARG A 9 -20.90 23.88 -45.68
CA ARG A 9 -22.09 23.27 -46.27
C ARG A 9 -23.32 24.18 -46.12
N LYS A 10 -23.52 24.82 -44.95
CA LYS A 10 -24.61 25.76 -44.76
C LYS A 10 -24.45 26.99 -45.66
N LEU A 11 -23.25 27.54 -45.78
CA LEU A 11 -22.96 28.66 -46.64
C LEU A 11 -23.28 28.35 -48.12
N HIS A 12 -22.79 27.20 -48.59
CA HIS A 12 -23.03 26.74 -49.97
C HIS A 12 -24.52 26.60 -50.27
N VAL A 13 -25.28 25.89 -49.44
CA VAL A 13 -26.74 25.68 -49.63
C VAL A 13 -27.49 27.01 -49.58
N LEU A 14 -27.15 27.90 -48.67
CA LEU A 14 -27.77 29.22 -48.59
C LEU A 14 -27.43 30.11 -49.78
N THR A 15 -26.23 30.04 -50.36
CA THR A 15 -25.84 30.72 -51.58
C THR A 15 -26.66 30.24 -52.78
N LEU A 16 -26.89 28.92 -52.88
CA LEU A 16 -27.77 28.36 -53.94
C LEU A 16 -29.23 28.84 -53.79
N LEU A 17 -29.73 28.94 -52.55
CA LEU A 17 -31.04 29.49 -52.24
C LEU A 17 -31.15 30.99 -52.57
N GLU A 18 -30.13 31.78 -52.31
CA GLU A 18 -30.08 33.20 -52.68
C GLU A 18 -30.07 33.36 -54.19
N GLY A 19 -29.31 32.54 -54.91
CA GLY A 19 -29.28 32.53 -56.37
C GLY A 19 -30.54 31.94 -57.03
N LYS A 20 -31.59 31.62 -56.25
CA LYS A 20 -32.85 30.98 -56.71
C LYS A 20 -32.64 29.65 -57.46
N ARG A 21 -31.51 28.97 -57.23
CA ARG A 21 -31.19 27.68 -57.86
C ARG A 21 -31.86 26.50 -57.16
N ILE A 22 -32.25 26.67 -55.91
CA ILE A 22 -32.99 25.70 -55.11
C ILE A 22 -34.13 26.38 -54.37
N SER A 23 -35.19 25.64 -54.06
CA SER A 23 -36.33 26.11 -53.28
C SER A 23 -35.98 26.08 -51.77
N LEU A 24 -36.76 26.82 -50.95
CA LEU A 24 -36.60 26.82 -49.50
C LEU A 24 -36.81 25.40 -48.90
N GLY A 25 -37.72 24.60 -49.48
CA GLY A 25 -37.96 23.23 -49.07
C GLY A 25 -36.72 22.35 -49.30
N GLN A 26 -36.15 22.42 -50.52
CA GLN A 26 -34.92 21.71 -50.85
C GLN A 26 -33.73 22.12 -50.00
N ALA A 27 -33.58 23.41 -49.66
CA ALA A 27 -32.53 23.88 -48.75
C ALA A 27 -32.74 23.36 -47.34
N ALA A 28 -33.97 23.27 -46.85
CA ALA A 28 -34.31 22.72 -45.54
C ALA A 28 -33.99 21.22 -45.48
N GLU A 29 -34.35 20.47 -46.50
CA GLU A 29 -34.04 19.06 -46.62
C GLU A 29 -32.51 18.80 -46.68
N ALA A 30 -31.78 19.52 -47.53
CA ALA A 30 -30.33 19.41 -47.70
C ALA A 30 -29.54 19.69 -46.41
N LEU A 31 -30.06 20.58 -45.56
CA LEU A 31 -29.45 20.94 -44.28
C LEU A 31 -29.99 20.15 -43.09
N GLY A 32 -31.05 19.37 -43.23
CA GLY A 32 -31.76 18.71 -42.14
C GLY A 32 -32.36 19.72 -41.14
N LEU A 33 -32.83 20.87 -41.62
CA LEU A 33 -33.37 21.97 -40.83
C LEU A 33 -34.83 22.27 -41.23
N THR A 34 -35.54 22.95 -40.32
CA THR A 34 -36.89 23.44 -40.68
C THR A 34 -36.81 24.65 -41.61
N PRO A 35 -37.82 24.87 -42.47
CA PRO A 35 -37.87 26.07 -43.35
C PRO A 35 -37.73 27.40 -42.58
N ARG A 36 -38.25 27.45 -41.35
CA ARG A 36 -38.12 28.60 -40.45
C ARG A 36 -36.67 28.83 -40.06
N GLN A 37 -35.94 27.78 -39.75
CA GLN A 37 -34.51 27.88 -39.39
C GLN A 37 -33.67 28.33 -40.58
N VAL A 38 -33.94 27.82 -41.79
CA VAL A 38 -33.26 28.25 -43.02
C VAL A 38 -33.52 29.72 -43.31
N ARG A 39 -34.78 30.20 -43.19
CA ARG A 39 -35.09 31.65 -43.32
C ARG A 39 -34.27 32.47 -42.35
N ARG A 40 -34.19 32.05 -41.09
CA ARG A 40 -33.39 32.78 -40.07
C ARG A 40 -31.91 32.80 -40.42
N LEU A 41 -31.32 31.71 -40.84
CA LEU A 41 -29.95 31.62 -41.28
C LEU A 41 -29.69 32.50 -42.52
N ARG A 42 -30.62 32.52 -43.48
CA ARG A 42 -30.55 33.40 -44.65
C ARG A 42 -30.58 34.87 -44.31
N VAL A 43 -31.44 35.28 -43.40
CA VAL A 43 -31.48 36.68 -42.92
C VAL A 43 -30.15 37.03 -42.18
N GLY A 44 -29.64 36.15 -41.36
CA GLY A 44 -28.34 36.33 -40.71
C GLY A 44 -27.19 36.47 -41.70
N LEU A 45 -27.16 35.59 -42.74
CA LEU A 45 -26.14 35.61 -43.79
C LEU A 45 -26.15 36.95 -44.55
N ARG A 46 -27.35 37.49 -44.87
CA ARG A 46 -27.50 38.77 -45.54
C ARG A 46 -27.04 39.96 -44.70
N ARG A 47 -27.26 39.89 -43.36
CA ARG A 47 -26.94 40.98 -42.46
C ARG A 47 -25.47 41.00 -42.00
N GLU A 48 -24.93 39.83 -41.69
CA GLU A 48 -23.64 39.70 -41.01
C GLU A 48 -22.61 38.86 -41.84
N GLY A 49 -23.00 38.46 -43.04
CA GLY A 49 -22.15 37.64 -43.91
C GLY A 49 -21.93 36.21 -43.35
N PRO A 50 -20.92 35.49 -43.85
CA PRO A 50 -20.62 34.11 -43.43
C PRO A 50 -20.41 33.93 -41.92
N ALA A 51 -20.06 34.97 -41.19
CA ALA A 51 -19.87 34.94 -39.75
C ALA A 51 -21.16 34.58 -39.00
N ALA A 52 -22.33 34.90 -39.53
CA ALA A 52 -23.66 34.57 -38.98
C ALA A 52 -23.92 33.06 -38.92
N LEU A 53 -23.19 32.24 -39.70
CA LEU A 53 -23.33 30.79 -39.74
C LEU A 53 -22.54 30.07 -38.66
N ILE A 54 -21.65 30.80 -37.99
CA ILE A 54 -20.87 30.25 -36.90
C ILE A 54 -21.78 30.09 -35.67
N HIS A 55 -21.76 28.88 -35.08
CA HIS A 55 -22.58 28.63 -33.91
C HIS A 55 -22.15 29.55 -32.73
N GLY A 56 -23.07 30.34 -32.17
CA GLY A 56 -22.78 31.33 -31.12
C GLY A 56 -22.07 30.79 -29.88
N ASN A 57 -22.11 29.50 -29.63
CA ASN A 57 -21.36 28.86 -28.54
C ASN A 57 -19.90 28.52 -28.89
N ARG A 58 -19.47 28.67 -30.16
CA ARG A 58 -18.11 28.33 -30.59
C ARG A 58 -17.04 29.22 -29.97
N THR A 59 -17.35 30.47 -29.73
CA THR A 59 -16.43 31.46 -29.14
C THR A 59 -16.77 31.76 -27.68
N ARG A 60 -17.87 31.23 -27.18
CA ARG A 60 -18.31 31.52 -25.80
C ARG A 60 -17.49 30.73 -24.78
N CYS A 61 -16.75 31.44 -23.95
CA CYS A 61 -16.14 30.82 -22.78
C CYS A 61 -17.22 30.30 -21.82
N ALA A 62 -17.09 29.03 -21.39
CA ALA A 62 -18.02 28.47 -20.39
C ALA A 62 -17.97 29.32 -19.10
N PRO A 63 -19.12 29.69 -18.50
CA PRO A 63 -19.17 30.52 -17.28
C PRO A 63 -18.35 29.95 -16.12
N HIS A 64 -18.19 28.63 -16.07
CA HIS A 64 -17.44 27.90 -15.04
C HIS A 64 -16.00 27.54 -15.47
N ARG A 65 -15.45 28.22 -16.51
CA ARG A 65 -14.07 28.01 -16.92
C ARG A 65 -13.15 28.50 -15.81
N LEU A 66 -12.25 27.59 -15.36
CA LEU A 66 -11.25 27.93 -14.37
C LEU A 66 -10.40 29.12 -14.85
N PRO A 67 -10.17 30.17 -14.03
CA PRO A 67 -9.32 31.32 -14.37
C PRO A 67 -7.91 30.87 -14.80
N GLU A 68 -7.33 31.56 -15.76
CA GLU A 68 -6.02 31.19 -16.31
C GLU A 68 -4.89 31.21 -15.27
N PRO A 69 -4.84 32.17 -14.31
CA PRO A 69 -3.84 32.15 -13.25
C PRO A 69 -3.90 30.83 -12.42
N LEU A 70 -5.09 30.36 -12.09
CA LEU A 70 -5.27 29.12 -11.32
C LEU A 70 -4.88 27.87 -12.13
N ARG A 71 -5.12 27.87 -13.45
CA ARG A 71 -4.67 26.81 -14.36
C ARG A 71 -3.15 26.73 -14.40
N THR A 72 -2.49 27.90 -14.55
CA THR A 72 -1.03 28.01 -14.54
C THR A 72 -0.46 27.51 -13.21
N GLN A 73 -1.05 27.90 -12.09
CA GLN A 73 -0.64 27.47 -10.75
C GLN A 73 -0.71 25.93 -10.59
N ILE A 74 -1.79 25.29 -11.04
CA ILE A 74 -1.94 23.82 -11.02
C ILE A 74 -0.82 23.16 -11.82
N VAL A 75 -0.51 23.68 -13.03
CA VAL A 75 0.55 23.14 -13.89
C VAL A 75 1.93 23.32 -13.24
N THR A 76 2.19 24.47 -12.64
CA THR A 76 3.43 24.76 -11.93
C THR A 76 3.66 23.80 -10.79
N PHE A 77 2.65 23.55 -9.95
CA PHE A 77 2.72 22.55 -8.89
C PHE A 77 2.97 21.14 -9.42
N ALA A 78 2.28 20.76 -10.51
CA ALA A 78 2.42 19.42 -11.11
C ALA A 78 3.79 19.17 -11.73
N ARG A 79 4.44 20.20 -12.27
CA ARG A 79 5.79 20.11 -12.87
C ARG A 79 6.92 20.28 -11.85
N GLY A 80 6.64 21.00 -10.75
CA GLY A 80 7.59 21.31 -9.69
C GLY A 80 7.45 20.40 -8.47
N ARG A 81 6.98 20.96 -7.35
CA ARG A 81 6.90 20.30 -6.04
C ARG A 81 6.23 18.94 -6.07
N TYR A 82 5.16 18.80 -6.84
CA TYR A 82 4.35 17.58 -6.91
C TYR A 82 4.59 16.76 -8.19
N ALA A 83 5.75 16.91 -8.81
CA ALA A 83 6.09 16.14 -10.01
C ALA A 83 5.99 14.63 -9.75
N GLY A 84 5.40 13.90 -10.72
CA GLY A 84 5.23 12.45 -10.63
C GLY A 84 4.04 11.96 -9.80
N LEU A 85 3.25 12.83 -9.14
CA LEU A 85 2.01 12.42 -8.48
C LEU A 85 0.93 12.11 -9.53
N ASN A 86 0.11 11.07 -9.25
CA ASN A 86 -1.07 10.84 -10.07
C ASN A 86 -2.15 11.93 -9.85
N ASP A 87 -3.09 12.04 -10.79
CA ASP A 87 -4.11 13.11 -10.77
C ASP A 87 -4.95 13.14 -9.48
N VAL A 88 -5.19 12.00 -8.83
CA VAL A 88 -5.95 11.92 -7.56
C VAL A 88 -5.11 12.46 -6.42
N HIS A 89 -3.90 11.95 -6.27
CA HIS A 89 -2.99 12.34 -5.20
C HIS A 89 -2.63 13.84 -5.31
N LEU A 90 -2.35 14.31 -6.54
CA LEU A 90 -2.14 15.72 -6.78
C LEU A 90 -3.36 16.56 -6.37
N THR A 91 -4.58 16.17 -6.75
CA THR A 91 -5.78 16.90 -6.35
C THR A 91 -5.91 17.00 -4.84
N GLU A 92 -5.63 15.92 -4.11
CA GLU A 92 -5.63 15.92 -2.64
C GLU A 92 -4.62 16.92 -2.06
N LYS A 93 -3.39 16.97 -2.61
CA LYS A 93 -2.37 17.96 -2.18
C LYS A 93 -2.78 19.38 -2.48
N LEU A 94 -3.27 19.64 -3.70
CA LEU A 94 -3.75 20.96 -4.08
C LEU A 94 -4.88 21.44 -3.16
N THR A 95 -5.81 20.56 -2.81
CA THR A 95 -6.95 20.91 -1.96
C THR A 95 -6.56 21.05 -0.48
N ARG A 96 -5.79 20.08 0.06
CA ARG A 96 -5.52 20.03 1.51
C ARG A 96 -4.35 20.90 1.96
N ILE A 97 -3.34 21.07 1.10
CA ILE A 97 -2.10 21.81 1.44
C ILE A 97 -2.09 23.18 0.81
N GLU A 98 -2.41 23.28 -0.48
CA GLU A 98 -2.35 24.56 -1.22
C GLU A 98 -3.66 25.35 -1.15
N GLY A 99 -4.72 24.81 -0.53
CA GLY A 99 -6.01 25.49 -0.37
C GLY A 99 -6.80 25.71 -1.67
N LEU A 100 -6.44 25.00 -2.76
CA LEU A 100 -7.09 25.14 -4.06
C LEU A 100 -8.33 24.23 -4.15
N ALA A 101 -9.53 24.79 -4.09
CA ALA A 101 -10.78 24.05 -4.21
C ALA A 101 -11.04 23.62 -5.66
N VAL A 102 -10.40 22.54 -6.12
CA VAL A 102 -10.51 22.02 -7.49
C VAL A 102 -10.91 20.53 -7.50
N SER A 103 -11.76 20.17 -8.49
CA SER A 103 -12.11 18.76 -8.66
C SER A 103 -11.02 18.00 -9.42
N ARG A 104 -10.93 16.69 -9.19
CA ARG A 104 -10.05 15.79 -9.95
C ARG A 104 -10.23 15.93 -11.47
N ALA A 105 -11.47 16.01 -11.94
CA ALA A 105 -11.76 16.13 -13.37
C ALA A 105 -11.21 17.45 -13.94
N THR A 106 -11.25 18.52 -13.17
CA THR A 106 -10.68 19.82 -13.54
C THR A 106 -9.16 19.74 -13.60
N VAL A 107 -8.51 19.19 -12.55
CA VAL A 107 -7.04 19.00 -12.52
C VAL A 107 -6.61 18.16 -13.73
N GLN A 108 -7.25 17.03 -13.98
CA GLN A 108 -6.95 16.16 -15.12
C GLN A 108 -7.03 16.92 -16.46
N ARG A 109 -8.11 17.69 -16.67
CA ARG A 109 -8.31 18.46 -17.90
C ARG A 109 -7.25 19.53 -18.10
N VAL A 110 -6.91 20.26 -17.04
CA VAL A 110 -5.86 21.30 -17.06
C VAL A 110 -4.50 20.69 -17.40
N LEU A 111 -4.14 19.58 -16.75
CA LEU A 111 -2.85 18.91 -16.98
C LEU A 111 -2.74 18.38 -18.41
N ARG A 112 -3.80 17.74 -18.94
CA ARG A 112 -3.78 17.20 -20.33
C ARG A 112 -3.71 18.32 -21.35
N ALA A 113 -4.41 19.44 -21.13
CA ALA A 113 -4.31 20.63 -21.98
C ALA A 113 -2.89 21.26 -21.97
N ALA A 114 -2.16 21.13 -20.87
CA ALA A 114 -0.77 21.58 -20.73
C ALA A 114 0.28 20.51 -21.14
N GLY A 115 -0.14 19.39 -21.74
CA GLY A 115 0.75 18.30 -22.17
C GLY A 115 1.34 17.46 -21.03
N VAL A 116 0.86 17.62 -19.79
CA VAL A 116 1.29 16.80 -18.65
C VAL A 116 0.51 15.50 -18.67
N VAL A 117 1.20 14.38 -18.93
CA VAL A 117 0.60 13.03 -18.98
C VAL A 117 0.50 12.42 -17.59
N SER A 118 -0.43 11.46 -17.42
CA SER A 118 -0.49 10.69 -16.17
C SER A 118 0.72 9.77 -16.04
N PRO A 119 1.37 9.70 -14.87
CA PRO A 119 2.51 8.80 -14.66
C PRO A 119 2.12 7.32 -14.75
N ARG A 120 0.84 7.01 -14.59
CA ARG A 120 0.32 5.63 -14.73
C ARG A 120 -0.60 5.48 -15.92
N ARG A 121 -0.27 4.55 -16.83
CA ARG A 121 -1.20 4.07 -17.86
C ARG A 121 -2.29 3.19 -17.20
N ARG A 122 -3.56 3.48 -17.48
CA ARG A 122 -4.65 2.57 -17.14
C ARG A 122 -4.53 1.30 -18.00
N ARG A 123 -4.49 0.14 -17.33
CA ARG A 123 -4.63 -1.14 -18.00
C ARG A 123 -6.12 -1.37 -18.31
N PRO A 124 -6.46 -2.02 -19.43
CA PRO A 124 -7.84 -2.38 -19.72
C PRO A 124 -8.39 -3.28 -18.60
N PRO A 125 -9.68 -3.18 -18.28
CA PRO A 125 -10.31 -4.04 -17.29
C PRO A 125 -10.17 -5.51 -17.72
N ARG A 126 -9.78 -6.38 -16.79
CA ARG A 126 -9.75 -7.84 -16.97
C ARG A 126 -10.77 -8.45 -16.02
N HIS A 127 -11.47 -9.48 -16.49
CA HIS A 127 -12.33 -10.27 -15.62
C HIS A 127 -11.46 -10.90 -14.52
N ARG A 128 -11.84 -10.69 -13.27
CA ARG A 128 -11.18 -11.27 -12.10
C ARG A 128 -12.24 -11.69 -11.11
N SER A 129 -12.20 -12.93 -10.68
CA SER A 129 -12.95 -13.38 -9.51
C SER A 129 -12.45 -12.67 -8.27
N ARG A 130 -13.35 -12.15 -7.44
CA ARG A 130 -13.00 -11.48 -6.18
C ARG A 130 -13.51 -12.32 -5.02
N ARG A 131 -12.60 -12.75 -4.17
CA ARG A 131 -12.98 -13.35 -2.89
C ARG A 131 -13.70 -12.28 -2.02
N PRO A 132 -14.84 -12.61 -1.39
CA PRO A 132 -15.51 -11.71 -0.45
C PRO A 132 -14.57 -11.28 0.69
N ARG A 133 -14.83 -10.13 1.30
CA ARG A 133 -14.17 -9.71 2.53
C ARG A 133 -14.63 -10.62 3.68
N ARG A 134 -13.79 -10.77 4.71
CA ARG A 134 -14.27 -11.28 5.99
C ARG A 134 -15.29 -10.29 6.56
N ALA A 135 -16.27 -10.81 7.29
CA ALA A 135 -17.34 -9.96 7.81
C ALA A 135 -16.87 -9.01 8.93
N GLN A 136 -15.88 -9.42 9.69
CA GLN A 136 -15.45 -8.79 10.93
C GLN A 136 -13.94 -8.52 10.92
N ALA A 137 -13.56 -7.32 11.40
CA ALA A 137 -12.16 -6.97 11.61
C ALA A 137 -11.51 -7.92 12.62
N GLY A 138 -10.26 -8.32 12.37
CA GLY A 138 -9.53 -9.23 13.24
C GLY A 138 -9.74 -10.72 12.96
N LEU A 139 -10.69 -11.12 12.11
CA LEU A 139 -10.82 -12.53 11.72
C LEU A 139 -9.67 -12.99 10.83
N LEU A 140 -9.14 -12.11 9.99
CA LEU A 140 -8.07 -12.45 9.06
C LEU A 140 -7.24 -11.23 8.72
N LEU A 141 -5.92 -11.33 8.90
CA LEU A 141 -4.96 -10.39 8.33
C LEU A 141 -4.21 -11.04 7.17
N GLN A 142 -3.81 -10.23 6.20
CA GLN A 142 -2.86 -10.64 5.16
C GLN A 142 -1.50 -10.05 5.50
N LEU A 143 -0.48 -10.90 5.60
CA LEU A 143 0.92 -10.52 5.79
C LEU A 143 1.67 -10.68 4.49
N ASP A 144 2.48 -9.70 4.14
CA ASP A 144 3.28 -9.72 2.91
C ASP A 144 4.42 -8.72 2.96
N GLY A 145 5.45 -8.98 2.15
CA GLY A 145 6.53 -8.07 1.88
C GLY A 145 6.44 -7.47 0.46
N SER A 146 6.95 -6.27 0.30
CA SER A 146 7.07 -5.59 -0.99
C SER A 146 8.48 -5.04 -1.17
N PRO A 147 9.37 -5.79 -1.81
CA PRO A 147 10.66 -5.26 -2.24
C PRO A 147 10.45 -4.23 -3.34
N TYR A 148 10.99 -3.02 -3.16
CA TYR A 148 10.83 -1.93 -4.12
C TYR A 148 11.86 -0.81 -3.89
N ALA A 149 12.06 0.07 -4.88
CA ALA A 149 12.87 1.27 -4.74
C ALA A 149 12.10 2.38 -3.99
N TRP A 150 11.83 2.13 -2.70
CA TRP A 150 10.98 3.00 -1.88
C TRP A 150 11.51 4.42 -1.70
N PHE A 151 12.83 4.59 -1.70
CA PHE A 151 13.52 5.88 -1.60
C PHE A 151 13.94 6.46 -2.97
N GLY A 152 13.38 5.92 -4.06
CA GLY A 152 13.70 6.33 -5.43
C GLY A 152 14.83 5.50 -6.05
N PRO A 153 15.10 5.72 -7.36
CA PRO A 153 16.01 4.86 -8.14
C PRO A 153 17.50 5.03 -7.79
N THR A 154 17.86 6.08 -7.05
CA THR A 154 19.25 6.37 -6.66
C THR A 154 19.65 5.70 -5.35
N GLN A 155 18.70 5.17 -4.60
CA GLN A 155 18.93 4.46 -3.34
C GLN A 155 18.78 2.94 -3.55
N PRO A 156 19.46 2.11 -2.74
CA PRO A 156 19.27 0.67 -2.80
C PRO A 156 17.79 0.30 -2.55
N PRO A 157 17.26 -0.70 -3.25
CA PRO A 157 15.92 -1.21 -2.96
C PRO A 157 15.88 -1.79 -1.54
N CYS A 158 14.73 -1.62 -0.89
CA CYS A 158 14.47 -2.20 0.42
C CYS A 158 13.06 -2.82 0.44
N SER A 159 12.70 -3.53 1.51
CA SER A 159 11.41 -4.18 1.62
C SER A 159 10.51 -3.46 2.61
N LEU A 160 9.27 -3.21 2.24
CA LEU A 160 8.20 -2.80 3.14
C LEU A 160 7.36 -4.03 3.47
N LEU A 161 7.33 -4.40 4.75
CA LEU A 161 6.50 -5.47 5.28
C LEU A 161 5.22 -4.87 5.85
N GLY A 162 4.09 -5.55 5.72
CA GLY A 162 2.83 -5.02 6.22
C GLY A 162 1.79 -6.06 6.59
N ALA A 163 0.85 -5.62 7.43
CA ALA A 163 -0.32 -6.36 7.87
C ALA A 163 -1.60 -5.57 7.53
N ILE A 164 -2.41 -6.09 6.63
CA ILE A 164 -3.70 -5.50 6.25
C ILE A 164 -4.86 -6.35 6.76
N ASP A 165 -5.83 -5.73 7.37
CA ASP A 165 -7.08 -6.39 7.75
C ASP A 165 -7.96 -6.68 6.53
N ASP A 166 -8.38 -7.93 6.40
CA ASP A 166 -9.15 -8.40 5.24
C ASP A 166 -10.56 -7.81 5.18
N ALA A 167 -11.19 -7.57 6.31
CA ALA A 167 -12.55 -7.04 6.39
C ALA A 167 -12.58 -5.55 6.06
N THR A 168 -11.70 -4.78 6.66
CA THR A 168 -11.72 -3.32 6.60
C THR A 168 -10.78 -2.72 5.57
N GLY A 169 -9.70 -3.43 5.23
CA GLY A 169 -8.61 -2.90 4.42
C GLY A 169 -7.72 -1.90 5.19
N ALA A 170 -7.86 -1.80 6.51
CA ALA A 170 -6.97 -1.02 7.35
C ALA A 170 -5.58 -1.64 7.38
N VAL A 171 -4.55 -0.82 7.29
CA VAL A 171 -3.15 -1.24 7.46
C VAL A 171 -2.79 -1.02 8.92
N LEU A 172 -2.66 -2.12 9.67
CA LEU A 172 -2.55 -2.09 11.12
C LEU A 172 -1.12 -2.02 11.62
N ALA A 173 -0.20 -2.57 10.85
CA ALA A 173 1.24 -2.48 11.11
C ALA A 173 1.98 -2.54 9.78
N ALA A 174 3.05 -1.77 9.67
CA ALA A 174 4.00 -1.90 8.57
C ALA A 174 5.38 -1.45 9.03
N THR A 175 6.43 -1.99 8.42
CA THR A 175 7.82 -1.65 8.74
C THR A 175 8.73 -1.80 7.53
N PHE A 176 9.62 -0.83 7.34
CA PHE A 176 10.70 -0.92 6.36
C PHE A 176 11.86 -1.74 6.94
N ARG A 177 12.38 -2.63 6.11
CA ARG A 177 13.57 -3.45 6.37
C ARG A 177 14.51 -3.39 5.17
N ALA A 178 15.80 -3.60 5.38
CA ALA A 178 16.76 -3.69 4.27
C ALA A 178 16.36 -4.81 3.31
N GLN A 179 15.86 -5.92 3.84
CA GLN A 179 15.30 -7.04 3.09
C GLN A 179 14.14 -7.66 3.86
N GLU A 180 13.35 -8.49 3.20
CA GLU A 180 12.29 -9.26 3.84
C GLU A 180 12.91 -10.34 4.74
N ASP A 181 12.59 -10.32 6.04
CA ASP A 181 13.18 -11.21 7.03
C ASP A 181 12.20 -11.57 8.16
N ALA A 182 12.53 -12.60 8.91
CA ALA A 182 11.73 -13.06 10.05
C ALA A 182 11.63 -11.99 11.16
N ALA A 183 12.69 -11.19 11.38
CA ALA A 183 12.69 -10.13 12.39
C ALA A 183 11.60 -9.07 12.09
N GLY A 184 11.43 -8.72 10.82
CA GLY A 184 10.39 -7.80 10.39
C GLY A 184 8.98 -8.31 10.68
N TYR A 185 8.70 -9.57 10.39
CA TYR A 185 7.39 -10.17 10.70
C TYR A 185 7.15 -10.34 12.20
N LEU A 186 8.16 -10.71 12.97
CA LEU A 186 8.08 -10.71 14.44
C LEU A 186 7.82 -9.31 14.98
N THR A 187 8.43 -8.27 14.39
CA THR A 187 8.14 -6.85 14.70
C THR A 187 6.68 -6.48 14.41
N LEU A 188 6.12 -6.93 13.26
CA LEU A 188 4.70 -6.71 12.95
C LEU A 188 3.79 -7.38 13.99
N LEU A 189 4.06 -8.63 14.36
CA LEU A 189 3.29 -9.35 15.38
C LEU A 189 3.36 -8.67 16.76
N LEU A 190 4.55 -8.23 17.17
CA LEU A 190 4.76 -7.48 18.41
C LEU A 190 3.96 -6.17 18.41
N THR A 191 4.02 -5.42 17.30
CA THR A 191 3.27 -4.16 17.12
C THR A 191 1.78 -4.40 17.19
N LEU A 192 1.26 -5.39 16.46
CA LEU A 192 -0.17 -5.75 16.48
C LEU A 192 -0.64 -6.09 17.91
N GLY A 193 0.09 -6.97 18.59
CA GLY A 193 -0.25 -7.37 19.95
C GLY A 193 -0.28 -6.22 20.96
N ARG A 194 0.57 -5.19 20.75
CA ARG A 194 0.64 -4.01 21.63
C ARG A 194 -0.41 -2.94 21.31
N THR A 195 -0.84 -2.83 20.04
CA THR A 195 -1.68 -1.71 19.60
C THR A 195 -3.15 -2.11 19.40
N VAL A 196 -3.40 -3.18 18.65
CA VAL A 196 -4.75 -3.55 18.22
C VAL A 196 -5.22 -4.84 18.90
N GLY A 197 -4.29 -5.75 19.15
CA GLY A 197 -4.54 -7.12 19.60
C GLY A 197 -4.23 -8.14 18.52
N LEU A 198 -4.37 -9.42 18.87
CA LEU A 198 -4.04 -10.56 18.01
C LEU A 198 -5.22 -10.96 17.13
N PRO A 199 -5.01 -11.17 15.82
CA PRO A 199 -6.05 -11.67 14.93
C PRO A 199 -6.33 -13.16 15.19
N ALA A 200 -7.47 -13.64 14.71
CA ALA A 200 -7.77 -15.07 14.74
C ALA A 200 -6.92 -15.87 13.75
N ALA A 201 -6.67 -15.33 12.56
CA ALA A 201 -5.88 -15.95 11.52
C ALA A 201 -5.05 -14.94 10.70
N VAL A 202 -4.00 -15.46 10.07
CA VAL A 202 -3.19 -14.72 9.09
C VAL A 202 -3.08 -15.49 7.78
N TYR A 203 -3.14 -14.79 6.63
CA TYR A 203 -2.70 -15.29 5.34
C TYR A 203 -1.23 -14.95 5.12
N THR A 204 -0.43 -15.96 4.84
CA THR A 204 0.96 -15.83 4.41
C THR A 204 1.13 -16.52 3.04
N ASP A 205 2.20 -16.24 2.33
CA ASP A 205 2.64 -17.11 1.24
C ASP A 205 3.41 -18.32 1.76
N ALA A 206 3.86 -19.17 0.85
CA ALA A 206 4.69 -20.32 1.17
C ALA A 206 6.20 -19.97 1.24
N HIS A 207 6.57 -18.70 1.50
CA HIS A 207 7.98 -18.31 1.61
C HIS A 207 8.65 -18.99 2.81
N GLY A 208 9.95 -19.28 2.71
CA GLY A 208 10.74 -19.98 3.74
C GLY A 208 10.78 -19.30 5.11
N ILE A 209 10.36 -18.05 5.23
CA ILE A 209 10.15 -17.33 6.50
C ILE A 209 8.96 -17.93 7.27
N PHE A 210 7.93 -18.36 6.55
CA PHE A 210 6.66 -18.85 7.12
C PHE A 210 6.56 -20.36 7.15
N VAL A 211 7.17 -21.06 6.18
CA VAL A 211 7.06 -22.52 6.02
C VAL A 211 8.44 -23.08 5.70
N ARG A 212 8.81 -24.18 6.32
CA ARG A 212 10.01 -24.90 5.95
C ARG A 212 9.76 -25.71 4.67
N HIS A 213 10.75 -25.67 3.79
CA HIS A 213 10.76 -26.40 2.52
C HIS A 213 12.03 -27.25 2.36
N ASP A 214 12.88 -27.30 3.39
CA ASP A 214 14.09 -28.09 3.31
C ASP A 214 13.77 -29.60 3.38
N PRO A 215 14.49 -30.44 2.61
CA PRO A 215 14.28 -31.87 2.60
C PRO A 215 14.84 -32.59 3.83
N HIS A 216 15.57 -31.85 4.69
CA HIS A 216 16.22 -32.46 5.85
C HIS A 216 15.25 -32.51 7.03
N TRP A 217 14.88 -33.70 7.41
CA TRP A 217 14.11 -33.99 8.60
C TRP A 217 15.03 -34.49 9.70
N THR A 218 14.81 -34.06 10.91
CA THR A 218 15.42 -34.68 12.08
C THR A 218 14.68 -35.95 12.42
N VAL A 219 15.34 -36.88 13.12
CA VAL A 219 14.69 -38.13 13.59
C VAL A 219 13.42 -37.83 14.43
N ALA A 220 13.46 -36.74 15.23
CA ALA A 220 12.31 -36.34 16.02
C ALA A 220 11.14 -35.86 15.13
N GLU A 221 11.40 -35.10 14.07
CA GLU A 221 10.40 -34.63 13.10
C GLU A 221 9.82 -35.80 12.30
N GLU A 222 10.66 -36.80 11.91
CA GLU A 222 10.20 -38.01 11.24
C GLU A 222 9.25 -38.82 12.12
N LEU A 223 9.59 -38.97 13.41
CA LEU A 223 8.73 -39.66 14.39
C LEU A 223 7.43 -38.88 14.67
N GLN A 224 7.44 -37.55 14.59
CA GLN A 224 6.27 -36.73 14.79
C GLN A 224 5.40 -36.60 13.53
N GLY A 225 5.94 -36.88 12.34
CA GLY A 225 5.26 -36.77 11.06
C GLY A 225 5.09 -35.36 10.55
N PHE A 226 5.75 -34.35 11.15
CA PHE A 226 5.77 -32.98 10.69
C PHE A 226 7.08 -32.26 11.05
N GLN A 227 7.46 -31.28 10.24
CA GLN A 227 8.62 -30.47 10.52
C GLN A 227 8.33 -29.39 11.57
N ASP A 228 9.31 -29.10 12.39
CA ASP A 228 9.25 -27.99 13.33
C ASP A 228 8.98 -26.66 12.62
N PRO A 229 8.16 -25.76 13.18
CA PRO A 229 7.82 -24.50 12.55
C PRO A 229 9.04 -23.58 12.41
N THR A 230 8.96 -22.65 11.46
CA THR A 230 9.91 -21.52 11.37
C THR A 230 9.81 -20.63 12.61
N GLN A 231 10.71 -19.66 12.78
CA GLN A 231 10.65 -18.73 13.90
C GLN A 231 9.33 -17.93 13.92
N VAL A 232 8.84 -17.50 12.74
CA VAL A 232 7.55 -16.80 12.62
C VAL A 232 6.39 -17.78 12.87
N GLY A 233 6.45 -18.99 12.28
CA GLY A 233 5.45 -20.03 12.52
C GLY A 233 5.31 -20.40 14.00
N ARG A 234 6.43 -20.55 14.72
CA ARG A 234 6.46 -20.74 16.17
C ARG A 234 5.77 -19.61 16.93
N ALA A 235 6.09 -18.35 16.57
CA ALA A 235 5.48 -17.20 17.22
C ALA A 235 3.96 -17.16 16.98
N LEU A 236 3.50 -17.44 15.74
CA LEU A 236 2.07 -17.54 15.42
C LEU A 236 1.36 -18.61 16.25
N GLN A 237 1.96 -19.81 16.36
CA GLN A 237 1.42 -20.91 17.19
C GLN A 237 1.36 -20.51 18.67
N ALA A 238 2.44 -19.95 19.22
CA ALA A 238 2.52 -19.52 20.62
C ALA A 238 1.51 -18.39 20.95
N LEU A 239 1.22 -17.52 19.97
CA LEU A 239 0.21 -16.47 20.09
C LEU A 239 -1.23 -16.98 19.81
N GLY A 240 -1.40 -18.24 19.44
CA GLY A 240 -2.69 -18.84 19.06
C GLY A 240 -3.30 -18.20 17.83
N ILE A 241 -2.49 -17.81 16.86
CA ILE A 241 -2.91 -17.26 15.57
C ILE A 241 -2.86 -18.35 14.52
N HIS A 242 -4.00 -18.63 13.87
CA HIS A 242 -4.05 -19.64 12.83
C HIS A 242 -3.38 -19.16 11.54
N GLN A 243 -2.36 -19.89 11.08
CA GLN A 243 -1.67 -19.59 9.82
C GLN A 243 -2.39 -20.29 8.66
N ILE A 244 -2.74 -19.53 7.63
CA ILE A 244 -3.31 -20.03 6.38
C ILE A 244 -2.33 -19.71 5.26
N ILE A 245 -1.82 -20.72 4.58
CA ILE A 245 -0.92 -20.55 3.45
C ILE A 245 -1.75 -20.25 2.20
N ALA A 246 -1.47 -19.14 1.55
CA ALA A 246 -2.14 -18.74 0.31
C ALA A 246 -1.62 -19.60 -0.85
N THR A 247 -2.47 -20.48 -1.37
CA THR A 247 -2.17 -21.35 -2.53
C THR A 247 -2.40 -20.66 -3.87
N SER A 248 -2.98 -19.46 -3.87
CA SER A 248 -3.26 -18.70 -5.09
C SER A 248 -3.05 -17.20 -4.91
N PRO A 249 -2.64 -16.48 -5.96
CA PRO A 249 -2.51 -15.02 -5.93
C PRO A 249 -3.81 -14.30 -5.54
N GLN A 250 -4.97 -14.87 -5.88
CA GLN A 250 -6.28 -14.30 -5.56
C GLN A 250 -6.55 -14.24 -4.05
N ALA A 251 -5.98 -15.17 -3.29
CA ALA A 251 -6.11 -15.21 -1.82
C ALA A 251 -5.50 -13.95 -1.18
N LYS A 252 -4.36 -13.46 -1.69
CA LYS A 252 -3.64 -12.27 -1.22
C LYS A 252 -3.91 -10.99 -2.04
N GLY A 253 -4.87 -10.99 -2.95
CA GLY A 253 -5.12 -9.89 -3.88
C GLY A 253 -5.49 -8.54 -3.25
N ARG A 254 -5.72 -8.46 -1.93
CA ARG A 254 -5.91 -7.18 -1.22
C ARG A 254 -4.58 -6.53 -0.90
N ILE A 255 -3.64 -7.28 -0.34
CA ILE A 255 -2.33 -6.75 0.00
C ILE A 255 -1.52 -6.42 -1.26
N GLU A 256 -1.68 -7.19 -2.36
CA GLU A 256 -1.08 -6.84 -3.65
C GLU A 256 -1.59 -5.49 -4.19
N ARG A 257 -2.88 -5.20 -4.05
CA ARG A 257 -3.43 -3.89 -4.41
C ARG A 257 -2.96 -2.78 -3.48
N LEU A 258 -2.76 -3.09 -2.20
CA LEU A 258 -2.18 -2.16 -1.25
C LEU A 258 -0.78 -1.75 -1.70
N TRP A 259 0.08 -2.70 -2.02
CA TRP A 259 1.44 -2.42 -2.48
C TRP A 259 1.45 -1.53 -3.73
N ASN A 260 0.59 -1.81 -4.70
CA ASN A 260 0.44 -0.94 -5.87
C ASN A 260 0.06 0.50 -5.48
N THR A 261 -0.78 0.67 -4.47
CA THR A 261 -1.20 2.00 -3.98
C THR A 261 -0.09 2.67 -3.19
N PHE A 262 0.64 1.91 -2.36
CA PHE A 262 1.77 2.42 -1.59
C PHE A 262 2.94 2.82 -2.49
N GLN A 263 3.30 2.02 -3.47
CA GLN A 263 4.33 2.36 -4.46
C GLN A 263 4.01 3.66 -5.20
N ASP A 264 2.74 3.92 -5.45
CA ASP A 264 2.30 5.14 -6.11
C ASP A 264 2.26 6.37 -5.17
N ARG A 265 1.91 6.18 -3.88
CA ARG A 265 1.70 7.27 -2.92
C ARG A 265 2.85 7.43 -1.93
N LEU A 266 3.28 6.35 -1.29
CA LEU A 266 4.26 6.42 -0.20
C LEU A 266 5.63 6.87 -0.70
N VAL A 267 6.07 6.41 -1.88
CA VAL A 267 7.32 6.89 -2.50
C VAL A 267 7.30 8.41 -2.69
N ALA A 268 6.18 8.95 -3.16
CA ALA A 268 6.03 10.38 -3.32
C ALA A 268 6.00 11.13 -1.99
N GLU A 269 5.33 10.58 -0.97
CA GLU A 269 5.27 11.17 0.38
C GLU A 269 6.66 11.18 1.06
N LEU A 270 7.40 10.07 0.99
CA LEU A 270 8.77 10.00 1.52
C LEU A 270 9.68 11.04 0.84
N ARG A 271 9.59 11.17 -0.48
CA ARG A 271 10.34 12.18 -1.23
C ARG A 271 9.95 13.62 -0.83
N LEU A 272 8.66 13.90 -0.69
CA LEU A 272 8.18 15.21 -0.26
C LEU A 272 8.61 15.58 1.16
N ALA A 273 8.73 14.58 2.02
CA ALA A 273 9.22 14.73 3.39
C ALA A 273 10.76 14.72 3.50
N GLY A 274 11.49 14.52 2.39
CA GLY A 274 12.95 14.44 2.39
C GLY A 274 13.52 13.23 3.13
N ILE A 275 12.74 12.14 3.24
CA ILE A 275 13.10 10.95 4.03
C ILE A 275 13.89 9.98 3.15
N THR A 276 15.09 9.59 3.64
CA THR A 276 16.03 8.71 2.91
C THR A 276 16.58 7.56 3.75
N THR A 277 16.23 7.48 5.04
CA THR A 277 16.71 6.42 5.94
C THR A 277 15.56 5.52 6.40
N LEU A 278 15.85 4.23 6.65
CA LEU A 278 14.87 3.26 7.15
C LEU A 278 14.26 3.69 8.50
N ALA A 279 15.07 4.24 9.40
CA ALA A 279 14.61 4.69 10.73
C ALA A 279 13.60 5.84 10.61
N ALA A 280 13.93 6.90 9.84
CA ALA A 280 13.04 8.02 9.62
C ALA A 280 11.77 7.60 8.85
N ALA A 281 11.90 6.67 7.89
CA ALA A 281 10.76 6.13 7.15
C ALA A 281 9.81 5.33 8.05
N ASN A 282 10.33 4.53 8.97
CA ASN A 282 9.51 3.80 9.93
C ASN A 282 8.78 4.74 10.91
N ALA A 283 9.45 5.79 11.37
CA ALA A 283 8.81 6.81 12.19
C ALA A 283 7.68 7.52 11.42
N PHE A 284 7.95 8.01 10.20
CA PHE A 284 6.96 8.65 9.34
C PHE A 284 5.79 7.72 9.00
N LEU A 285 6.08 6.46 8.70
CA LEU A 285 5.09 5.44 8.38
C LEU A 285 4.08 5.29 9.53
N SER A 286 4.58 5.10 10.76
CA SER A 286 3.73 4.85 11.92
C SER A 286 2.98 6.09 12.43
N THR A 287 3.62 7.26 12.42
CA THR A 287 3.05 8.48 13.02
C THR A 287 2.20 9.29 12.04
N THR A 288 2.48 9.22 10.74
CA THR A 288 1.89 10.13 9.75
C THR A 288 1.15 9.38 8.65
N PHE A 289 1.85 8.49 7.93
CA PHE A 289 1.30 7.93 6.71
C PHE A 289 0.19 6.90 6.97
N LEU A 290 0.40 5.92 7.84
CA LEU A 290 -0.58 4.86 8.10
C LEU A 290 -1.88 5.39 8.73
N PRO A 291 -1.86 6.30 9.71
CA PRO A 291 -3.08 6.90 10.25
C PRO A 291 -3.89 7.63 9.16
N ALA A 292 -3.22 8.48 8.37
CA ALA A 292 -3.87 9.24 7.29
C ALA A 292 -4.42 8.31 6.19
N PHE A 293 -3.64 7.29 5.81
CA PHE A 293 -4.05 6.31 4.80
C PHE A 293 -5.24 5.49 5.27
N THR A 294 -5.21 4.99 6.50
CA THR A 294 -6.30 4.20 7.07
C THR A 294 -7.57 5.01 7.18
N ALA A 295 -7.51 6.25 7.66
CA ALA A 295 -8.66 7.14 7.73
C ALA A 295 -9.30 7.41 6.36
N GLN A 296 -8.50 7.42 5.29
CA GLN A 296 -8.98 7.71 3.93
C GLN A 296 -9.50 6.46 3.19
N PHE A 297 -8.92 5.29 3.41
CA PHE A 297 -9.14 4.11 2.56
C PHE A 297 -9.77 2.92 3.26
N ALA A 298 -9.73 2.87 4.59
CA ALA A 298 -10.40 1.80 5.32
C ALA A 298 -11.92 1.96 5.23
N VAL A 299 -12.60 0.83 5.27
CA VAL A 299 -14.06 0.76 5.29
C VAL A 299 -14.51 0.02 6.54
N PRO A 300 -15.73 0.27 7.06
CA PRO A 300 -16.24 -0.49 8.19
C PRO A 300 -16.41 -1.98 7.82
N GLY A 301 -16.19 -2.88 8.76
CA GLY A 301 -16.56 -4.28 8.63
C GLY A 301 -18.09 -4.45 8.61
N ALA A 302 -18.58 -5.54 8.05
CA ALA A 302 -20.00 -5.87 8.07
C ALA A 302 -20.51 -6.09 9.51
N VAL A 303 -19.65 -6.62 10.40
CA VAL A 303 -19.89 -6.71 11.84
C VAL A 303 -19.06 -5.63 12.53
N ALA A 304 -19.70 -4.79 13.31
CA ALA A 304 -19.07 -3.61 13.92
C ALA A 304 -18.04 -3.97 15.00
N ALA A 305 -18.32 -4.98 15.84
CA ALA A 305 -17.39 -5.40 16.89
C ALA A 305 -16.16 -6.09 16.29
N PRO A 306 -14.91 -5.70 16.64
CA PRO A 306 -13.71 -6.38 16.16
C PRO A 306 -13.50 -7.71 16.89
N ALA A 307 -12.89 -8.68 16.17
CA ALA A 307 -12.54 -10.01 16.70
C ALA A 307 -11.10 -10.08 17.24
N TYR A 308 -10.39 -8.96 17.36
CA TYR A 308 -9.04 -8.95 17.92
C TYR A 308 -9.05 -9.40 19.38
N ARG A 309 -8.15 -10.33 19.72
CA ARG A 309 -7.97 -10.78 21.10
C ARG A 309 -6.94 -9.89 21.80
N ARG A 310 -7.32 -9.29 22.90
CA ARG A 310 -6.37 -8.58 23.77
C ARG A 310 -5.35 -9.55 24.36
N VAL A 311 -4.11 -9.15 24.39
CA VAL A 311 -3.05 -9.93 25.03
C VAL A 311 -3.15 -9.78 26.54
N ALA A 312 -3.21 -10.90 27.27
CA ALA A 312 -3.25 -10.86 28.71
C ALA A 312 -1.93 -10.33 29.28
N HIS A 313 -1.98 -9.54 30.34
CA HIS A 313 -0.80 -8.93 30.97
C HIS A 313 0.32 -9.92 31.36
N ARG A 314 -0.04 -11.17 31.66
CA ARG A 314 0.90 -12.26 32.00
C ARG A 314 1.70 -12.77 30.79
N ILE A 315 1.34 -12.38 29.58
CA ILE A 315 2.00 -12.85 28.34
C ILE A 315 3.12 -11.88 27.99
N ASP A 316 4.35 -12.34 28.03
CA ASP A 316 5.50 -11.60 27.52
C ASP A 316 5.56 -11.67 25.99
N LEU A 317 4.93 -10.69 25.34
CA LEU A 317 4.97 -10.55 23.88
C LEU A 317 6.40 -10.39 23.34
N THR A 318 7.30 -9.76 24.09
CA THR A 318 8.67 -9.54 23.66
C THR A 318 9.42 -10.86 23.60
N ARG A 319 9.17 -11.76 24.56
CA ARG A 319 9.69 -13.13 24.53
C ARG A 319 9.07 -13.93 23.39
N LEU A 320 7.75 -13.89 23.20
CA LEU A 320 7.09 -14.67 22.16
C LEU A 320 7.46 -14.21 20.74
N CYS A 321 7.58 -12.90 20.51
CA CYS A 321 7.97 -12.32 19.23
C CYS A 321 9.51 -12.16 19.13
N ALA A 322 10.26 -13.20 19.46
CA ALA A 322 11.72 -13.25 19.44
C ALA A 322 12.22 -14.50 18.72
N PHE A 323 13.51 -14.60 18.47
CA PHE A 323 14.14 -15.81 17.97
C PHE A 323 14.40 -16.77 19.12
N HIS A 324 14.01 -18.03 18.97
CA HIS A 324 14.15 -19.06 19.98
C HIS A 324 15.07 -20.19 19.51
N TYR A 325 15.95 -20.63 20.40
CA TYR A 325 16.91 -21.71 20.14
C TYR A 325 16.98 -22.64 21.35
N THR A 326 16.46 -23.85 21.21
CA THR A 326 16.62 -24.87 22.24
C THR A 326 18.03 -25.39 22.23
N ARG A 327 18.72 -25.36 23.37
CA ARG A 327 20.11 -25.82 23.54
C ARG A 327 20.25 -26.61 24.82
N GLN A 328 21.18 -27.57 24.80
CA GLN A 328 21.60 -28.24 26.03
C GLN A 328 22.70 -27.41 26.69
N VAL A 329 22.60 -27.22 28.01
CA VAL A 329 23.62 -26.55 28.79
C VAL A 329 24.85 -27.44 28.92
N ALA A 330 26.02 -26.92 28.60
CA ALA A 330 27.29 -27.60 28.73
C ALA A 330 27.68 -27.84 30.21
N LEU A 331 28.71 -28.66 30.45
CA LEU A 331 29.14 -29.01 31.81
C LEU A 331 29.69 -27.81 32.60
N ASP A 332 30.21 -26.82 31.91
CA ASP A 332 30.70 -25.56 32.45
C ASP A 332 29.61 -24.50 32.68
N ASN A 333 28.32 -24.90 32.58
CA ASN A 333 27.16 -23.99 32.64
C ASN A 333 27.14 -22.93 31.55
N THR A 334 27.65 -23.21 30.37
CA THR A 334 27.50 -22.35 29.20
C THR A 334 26.43 -22.89 28.23
N VAL A 335 25.81 -21.98 27.47
CA VAL A 335 25.05 -22.31 26.29
C VAL A 335 25.61 -21.55 25.09
N ARG A 336 25.65 -22.22 23.93
CA ARG A 336 26.20 -21.64 22.71
C ARG A 336 25.14 -21.61 21.60
N VAL A 337 25.05 -20.43 20.97
CA VAL A 337 24.27 -20.25 19.71
C VAL A 337 25.19 -19.61 18.69
N GLU A 338 25.73 -20.43 17.78
CA GLU A 338 26.81 -20.06 16.83
C GLU A 338 28.01 -19.44 17.59
N GLU A 339 28.33 -18.18 17.32
CA GLU A 339 29.46 -17.47 17.93
C GLU A 339 29.16 -16.93 19.34
N VAL A 340 27.88 -16.90 19.74
CA VAL A 340 27.48 -16.36 21.03
C VAL A 340 27.56 -17.44 22.11
N VAL A 341 28.33 -17.20 23.14
CA VAL A 341 28.45 -18.04 24.34
C VAL A 341 27.90 -17.28 25.54
N LEU A 342 26.94 -17.88 26.23
CA LEU A 342 26.27 -17.27 27.38
C LEU A 342 26.59 -18.14 28.63
N GLN A 343 27.16 -17.52 29.65
CA GLN A 343 27.41 -18.15 30.95
C GLN A 343 26.16 -18.06 31.81
N LEU A 344 25.75 -19.20 32.38
CA LEU A 344 24.66 -19.26 33.34
C LEU A 344 25.20 -19.15 34.75
N ALA A 345 24.70 -18.16 35.49
CA ALA A 345 25.03 -18.01 36.90
C ALA A 345 24.27 -19.07 37.75
N PRO A 346 24.79 -19.49 38.89
CA PRO A 346 24.06 -20.33 39.83
C PRO A 346 22.76 -19.63 40.27
N GLY A 347 21.67 -20.39 40.32
CA GLY A 347 20.39 -19.93 40.83
C GLY A 347 20.24 -20.09 42.33
N PRO A 348 19.22 -19.49 42.96
CA PRO A 348 19.01 -19.53 44.41
C PRO A 348 18.85 -20.96 44.96
N HIS A 349 18.36 -21.90 44.16
CA HIS A 349 18.11 -23.28 44.58
C HIS A 349 18.85 -24.31 43.71
N ARG A 350 19.71 -23.86 42.78
CA ARG A 350 20.39 -24.74 41.82
C ARG A 350 21.78 -24.20 41.49
N ARG A 351 22.83 -24.97 41.92
CA ARG A 351 24.21 -24.59 41.66
C ARG A 351 24.69 -24.81 40.23
N SER A 352 24.08 -25.73 39.50
CA SER A 352 24.45 -26.05 38.13
C SER A 352 23.24 -26.38 37.27
N TYR A 353 23.25 -25.89 36.04
CA TYR A 353 22.27 -26.19 35.02
C TYR A 353 22.80 -27.19 33.95
N ALA A 354 24.01 -27.75 34.17
CA ALA A 354 24.64 -28.69 33.26
C ALA A 354 23.66 -29.77 32.80
N ARG A 355 23.66 -30.08 31.48
CA ARG A 355 22.78 -31.03 30.79
C ARG A 355 21.28 -30.65 30.77
N ALA A 356 20.88 -29.54 31.38
CA ALA A 356 19.49 -29.10 31.25
C ALA A 356 19.20 -28.58 29.81
N GLN A 357 17.96 -28.70 29.37
CA GLN A 357 17.50 -27.99 28.20
C GLN A 357 17.23 -26.54 28.55
N ALA A 358 17.76 -25.63 27.74
CA ALA A 358 17.57 -24.18 27.86
C ALA A 358 16.93 -23.63 26.60
N ASP A 359 15.98 -22.71 26.77
CA ASP A 359 15.44 -21.87 25.72
C ASP A 359 16.28 -20.58 25.65
N VAL A 360 17.08 -20.43 24.60
CA VAL A 360 17.90 -19.27 24.36
C VAL A 360 17.14 -18.34 23.43
N VAL A 361 16.80 -17.14 23.91
CA VAL A 361 15.96 -16.17 23.25
C VAL A 361 16.77 -14.97 22.82
N GLN A 362 16.75 -14.64 21.53
CA GLN A 362 17.27 -13.37 21.02
C GLN A 362 16.08 -12.44 20.73
N SER A 363 15.96 -11.40 21.54
CA SER A 363 14.93 -10.37 21.38
C SER A 363 15.20 -9.47 20.16
N LEU A 364 14.18 -8.76 19.69
CA LEU A 364 14.28 -7.88 18.51
C LEU A 364 15.18 -6.65 18.74
N ASP A 365 15.49 -6.32 19.97
CA ASP A 365 16.50 -5.32 20.37
C ASP A 365 17.93 -5.89 20.39
N GLY A 366 18.11 -7.18 20.06
CA GLY A 366 19.41 -7.85 20.03
C GLY A 366 19.85 -8.45 21.37
N ALA A 367 19.14 -8.20 22.46
CA ALA A 367 19.45 -8.79 23.76
C ALA A 367 19.24 -10.30 23.77
N TRP A 368 20.07 -11.01 24.52
CA TRP A 368 19.96 -12.44 24.73
C TRP A 368 19.42 -12.75 26.11
N ARG A 369 18.54 -13.75 26.20
CA ARG A 369 18.00 -14.25 27.45
C ARG A 369 17.99 -15.77 27.41
N VAL A 370 18.35 -16.40 28.52
CA VAL A 370 18.36 -17.86 28.66
C VAL A 370 17.36 -18.26 29.73
N TYR A 371 16.47 -19.15 29.37
CA TYR A 371 15.47 -19.69 30.27
C TYR A 371 15.69 -21.19 30.46
N VAL A 372 15.57 -21.67 31.69
CA VAL A 372 15.47 -23.09 32.01
C VAL A 372 14.11 -23.30 32.68
N GLY A 373 13.21 -23.96 31.92
CA GLY A 373 11.78 -23.88 32.22
C GLY A 373 11.30 -22.43 32.07
N ASP A 374 10.56 -21.92 33.05
CA ASP A 374 10.08 -20.54 33.07
C ASP A 374 11.05 -19.55 33.77
N CYS A 375 12.16 -20.07 34.34
CA CYS A 375 13.12 -19.22 35.06
C CYS A 375 14.12 -18.58 34.11
N LEU A 376 14.24 -17.26 34.15
CA LEU A 376 15.33 -16.52 33.50
C LEU A 376 16.62 -16.74 34.28
N VAL A 377 17.61 -17.37 33.67
CA VAL A 377 18.87 -17.76 34.31
C VAL A 377 20.11 -16.97 33.82
N ALA A 378 20.00 -16.32 32.65
CA ALA A 378 21.02 -15.42 32.15
C ALA A 378 20.39 -14.40 31.18
N SER A 379 20.98 -13.23 31.14
CA SER A 379 20.62 -12.18 30.17
C SER A 379 21.83 -11.32 29.80
N THR A 380 21.82 -10.81 28.55
CA THR A 380 22.77 -9.76 28.15
C THR A 380 22.02 -8.46 27.93
N PRO A 381 22.67 -7.30 28.08
CA PRO A 381 22.07 -6.05 27.63
C PRO A 381 21.85 -6.05 26.11
N ALA A 382 20.91 -5.23 25.64
CA ALA A 382 20.76 -4.96 24.21
C ALA A 382 22.01 -4.23 23.70
N PRO A 383 22.58 -4.63 22.56
CA PRO A 383 23.67 -3.88 21.95
C PRO A 383 23.15 -2.52 21.45
N PRO A 384 24.02 -1.48 21.39
CA PRO A 384 23.63 -0.16 20.86
C PRO A 384 23.07 -0.22 19.44
N ASP A 385 23.57 -1.13 18.60
CA ASP A 385 23.06 -1.47 17.28
C ASP A 385 22.86 -2.99 17.20
N PRO A 386 21.62 -3.47 17.17
CA PRO A 386 21.34 -4.90 17.03
C PRO A 386 21.75 -5.46 15.66
N GLY A 387 22.09 -4.61 14.71
CA GLY A 387 22.43 -5.01 13.35
C GLY A 387 21.28 -5.76 12.65
N GLN A 388 21.62 -6.59 11.68
CA GLN A 388 20.66 -7.44 10.99
C GLN A 388 20.42 -8.74 11.75
N LEU A 389 19.32 -8.80 12.48
CA LEU A 389 18.89 -10.03 13.16
C LEU A 389 18.40 -11.05 12.14
N ARG A 390 18.89 -12.28 12.23
CA ARG A 390 18.49 -13.40 11.36
C ARG A 390 18.25 -14.67 12.16
N ALA A 391 17.37 -15.52 11.65
CA ALA A 391 17.24 -16.88 12.16
C ALA A 391 18.56 -17.64 11.95
N ARG A 392 19.08 -18.21 13.03
CA ARG A 392 20.32 -19.00 13.01
C ARG A 392 20.02 -20.46 12.78
N LYS A 393 20.99 -21.21 12.27
CA LYS A 393 20.84 -22.65 12.01
C LYS A 393 20.50 -23.41 13.29
N ARG A 394 19.57 -24.33 13.17
CA ARG A 394 19.38 -25.38 14.17
C ARG A 394 20.55 -26.37 14.06
N ARG A 395 21.25 -26.59 15.12
CA ARG A 395 22.20 -27.70 15.26
C ARG A 395 21.70 -28.62 16.33
#